data_21460d25ee6bd667fa55db4f04e3c8a8
#
_entry.id   21460d25ee6bd667fa55db4f04e3c8a8
#
_cell.length_a   1.000
_cell.length_b   1.000
_cell.length_c   1.000
_cell.angle_alpha   90.00
_cell.angle_beta   90.00
_cell.angle_gamma   90.00
#
_symmetry.space_group_name_H-M   'P 1'
#
loop_
_entity.id
_entity.type
_entity.pdbx_description
1 polymer ?
#
loop_
_entity_poly.entity_id
_entity_poly.type
_entity_poly.pdbx_seq_one_letter_code
_entity_poly.pdbx_strand_id
1 'polypeptide(L)'
;MKNSLPREPSRTAQERQLESAPMTGAELKQLRVDLGDAIGRPLSAADMAKLCGLASGDGADTIRRWEIAGPSGPAGELLRILAMASDRHPILEKFNVFDRFNIPENERPARRQEFREKMRDEIRRRLA
;
A
#
# COMPACT_ATOMS: atom_id res chain seq x y z
N MET A 1 0.03 -25.68 30.75
CA MET A 1 0.00 -25.37 30.36
C MET A 1 -0.03 -24.67 29.68
N LYS A 2 0.14 -24.57 29.66
CA LYS A 2 0.17 -24.03 29.10
C LYS A 2 0.21 -23.36 28.36
N ASN A 3 0.35 -23.39 28.41
CA ASN A 3 0.36 -22.84 27.72
C ASN A 3 0.34 -22.18 27.01
N SER A 4 0.51 -22.28 27.38
CA SER A 4 0.44 -21.77 26.75
C SER A 4 0.39 -20.83 26.26
N LEU A 5 0.85 -20.49 26.36
CA LEU A 5 0.91 -19.63 25.89
C LEU A 5 1.10 -18.87 25.22
N PRO A 6 1.28 -18.57 25.20
CA PRO A 6 1.29 -17.72 24.59
C PRO A 6 1.97 -17.35 23.85
N ARG A 7 2.29 -17.38 23.34
CA ARG A 7 2.74 -16.96 22.65
C ARG A 7 2.74 -15.98 21.98
N GLU A 8 2.41 -15.60 21.73
CA GLU A 8 2.44 -14.67 21.06
C GLU A 8 2.62 -13.65 21.25
N PRO A 9 3.51 -13.58 21.28
CA PRO A 9 3.77 -12.50 22.04
C PRO A 9 3.21 -11.27 21.53
N SER A 10 3.66 -10.62 20.72
CA SER A 10 3.24 -9.30 20.41
C SER A 10 2.16 -9.26 19.38
N ARG A 11 1.89 -10.39 18.73
CA ARG A 11 0.94 -10.37 17.64
C ARG A 11 -0.07 -11.50 17.79
N THR A 12 -1.32 -11.10 17.88
CA THR A 12 -2.40 -12.07 17.92
C THR A 12 -2.65 -12.63 16.52
N ALA A 13 -3.38 -13.72 16.45
CA ALA A 13 -3.78 -14.28 15.17
C ALA A 13 -4.63 -13.26 14.39
N GLN A 14 -5.46 -12.51 15.09
CA GLN A 14 -6.32 -11.51 14.46
C GLN A 14 -5.50 -10.39 13.83
N GLU A 15 -4.46 -9.92 14.53
CA GLU A 15 -3.59 -8.89 13.99
C GLU A 15 -2.86 -9.37 12.75
N ARG A 16 -2.36 -10.60 12.76
CA ARG A 16 -1.69 -11.16 11.60
C ARG A 16 -2.64 -11.32 10.43
N GLN A 17 -3.89 -11.68 10.72
CA GLN A 17 -4.88 -11.82 9.67
C GLN A 17 -5.21 -10.49 9.03
N LEU A 18 -5.30 -9.42 9.81
CA LEU A 18 -5.53 -8.08 9.28
C LEU A 18 -4.41 -7.64 8.34
N GLU A 19 -3.17 -7.96 8.70
CA GLU A 19 -2.02 -7.60 7.88
C GLU A 19 -1.99 -8.35 6.56
N SER A 20 -2.43 -9.60 6.58
CA SER A 20 -2.42 -10.43 5.37
C SER A 20 -3.77 -10.43 4.66
N ALA A 21 -4.77 -9.75 5.21
CA ALA A 21 -6.08 -9.70 4.61
C ALA A 21 -6.01 -9.01 3.24
N PRO A 22 -6.80 -9.47 2.28
CA PRO A 22 -6.87 -8.81 0.99
C PRO A 22 -7.33 -7.37 1.13
N MET A 23 -6.85 -6.51 0.24
CA MET A 23 -7.31 -5.14 0.20
C MET A 23 -8.78 -5.13 -0.21
N THR A 24 -9.60 -4.34 0.49
CA THR A 24 -11.01 -4.18 0.11
C THR A 24 -11.15 -3.16 -1.01
N GLY A 25 -12.32 -3.17 -1.66
CA GLY A 25 -12.61 -2.18 -2.68
C GLY A 25 -12.61 -0.77 -2.12
N ALA A 26 -13.16 -0.58 -0.92
CA ALA A 26 -13.18 0.73 -0.28
C ALA A 26 -11.77 1.23 0.03
N GLU A 27 -10.89 0.33 0.47
CA GLU A 27 -9.50 0.68 0.73
C GLU A 27 -8.78 1.08 -0.55
N LEU A 28 -9.06 0.42 -1.65
CA LEU A 28 -8.46 0.79 -2.94
C LEU A 28 -8.93 2.16 -3.38
N LYS A 29 -10.22 2.45 -3.23
CA LYS A 29 -10.75 3.76 -3.60
C LYS A 29 -10.09 4.85 -2.76
N GLN A 30 -9.97 4.63 -1.45
CA GLN A 30 -9.32 5.59 -0.57
C GLN A 30 -7.85 5.76 -0.93
N LEU A 31 -7.18 4.67 -1.26
CA LEU A 31 -5.78 4.74 -1.69
C LEU A 31 -5.62 5.60 -2.93
N ARG A 32 -6.53 5.48 -3.90
CA ARG A 32 -6.46 6.31 -5.10
C ARG A 32 -6.56 7.79 -4.75
N VAL A 33 -7.45 8.14 -3.85
CA VAL A 33 -7.58 9.54 -3.39
C VAL A 33 -6.31 9.99 -2.68
N ASP A 34 -5.79 9.16 -1.77
CA ASP A 34 -4.61 9.51 -0.99
C ASP A 34 -3.36 9.66 -1.88
N LEU A 35 -3.22 8.83 -2.89
CA LEU A 35 -2.10 8.96 -3.82
C LEU A 35 -2.21 10.25 -4.64
N GLY A 36 -3.42 10.61 -5.04
CA GLY A 36 -3.63 11.87 -5.74
C GLY A 36 -3.22 13.05 -4.89
N ASP A 37 -3.62 13.03 -3.61
CA ASP A 37 -3.21 14.07 -2.67
C ASP A 37 -1.69 14.12 -2.54
N ALA A 38 -1.05 12.95 -2.47
CA ALA A 38 0.40 12.88 -2.28
C ALA A 38 1.19 13.46 -3.44
N ILE A 39 0.73 13.27 -4.68
CA ILE A 39 1.45 13.75 -5.86
C ILE A 39 0.97 15.11 -6.38
N GLY A 40 -0.09 15.63 -5.74
CA GLY A 40 -0.58 16.96 -6.08
C GLY A 40 -1.54 17.03 -7.25
N ARG A 41 -2.13 15.90 -7.66
CA ARG A 41 -3.16 15.89 -8.69
C ARG A 41 -4.11 14.70 -8.47
N PRO A 42 -5.41 14.85 -8.72
CA PRO A 42 -6.34 13.73 -8.59
C PRO A 42 -5.98 12.59 -9.55
N LEU A 43 -6.17 11.36 -9.10
CA LEU A 43 -5.95 10.18 -9.93
C LEU A 43 -7.29 9.61 -10.37
N SER A 44 -7.41 9.38 -11.67
CA SER A 44 -8.57 8.71 -12.23
C SER A 44 -8.40 7.19 -12.13
N ALA A 45 -9.49 6.46 -12.40
CA ALA A 45 -9.39 5.00 -12.52
C ALA A 45 -8.42 4.60 -13.62
N ALA A 46 -8.36 5.36 -14.72
CA ALA A 46 -7.42 5.09 -15.80
C ALA A 46 -5.97 5.29 -15.35
N ASP A 47 -5.71 6.32 -14.52
CA ASP A 47 -4.38 6.53 -13.95
C ASP A 47 -3.97 5.34 -13.08
N MET A 48 -4.87 4.87 -12.22
CA MET A 48 -4.58 3.71 -11.38
C MET A 48 -4.33 2.45 -12.21
N ALA A 49 -5.08 2.28 -13.28
CA ALA A 49 -4.88 1.16 -14.20
C ALA A 49 -3.47 1.20 -14.79
N LYS A 50 -3.03 2.38 -15.19
CA LYS A 50 -1.69 2.55 -15.74
C LYS A 50 -0.61 2.21 -14.71
N LEU A 51 -0.80 2.64 -13.48
CA LEU A 51 0.14 2.32 -12.39
C LEU A 51 0.18 0.83 -12.10
N CYS A 52 -0.92 0.13 -12.27
CA CYS A 52 -1.01 -1.30 -12.07
C CYS A 52 -0.56 -2.13 -13.27
N GLY A 53 -0.18 -1.48 -14.36
CA GLY A 53 0.24 -2.18 -15.56
C GLY A 53 -0.90 -2.80 -16.35
N LEU A 54 -2.12 -2.31 -16.18
CA LEU A 54 -3.27 -2.84 -16.90
C LEU A 54 -3.35 -2.26 -18.32
N ALA A 55 -3.95 -3.02 -19.22
CA ALA A 55 -4.11 -2.59 -20.60
C ALA A 55 -4.99 -1.35 -20.68
N SER A 56 -4.70 -0.47 -21.62
CA SER A 56 -5.38 0.81 -21.73
C SER A 56 -6.85 0.69 -22.14
N GLY A 57 -7.23 -0.40 -22.78
CA GLY A 57 -8.60 -0.56 -23.30
C GLY A 57 -9.63 -0.68 -22.19
N ASP A 58 -9.44 -1.60 -21.26
CA ASP A 58 -10.42 -1.88 -20.22
C ASP A 58 -9.85 -1.78 -18.82
N GLY A 59 -8.66 -1.22 -18.69
CA GLY A 59 -7.99 -1.09 -17.38
C GLY A 59 -8.79 -0.28 -16.39
N ALA A 60 -9.37 0.83 -16.84
CA ALA A 60 -10.17 1.67 -15.95
C ALA A 60 -11.40 0.92 -15.42
N ASP A 61 -12.03 0.11 -16.28
CA ASP A 61 -13.17 -0.70 -15.84
C ASP A 61 -12.73 -1.75 -14.83
N THR A 62 -11.55 -2.33 -14.99
CA THR A 62 -11.00 -3.26 -14.02
C THR A 62 -10.80 -2.59 -12.67
N ILE A 63 -10.25 -1.38 -12.65
CA ILE A 63 -10.08 -0.63 -11.40
C ILE A 63 -11.44 -0.37 -10.74
N ARG A 64 -12.45 0.04 -11.53
CA ARG A 64 -13.77 0.29 -10.97
C ARG A 64 -14.38 -0.96 -10.35
N ARG A 65 -14.20 -2.11 -10.98
CA ARG A 65 -14.66 -3.38 -10.39
C ARG A 65 -13.92 -3.69 -9.09
N TRP A 66 -12.61 -3.45 -9.08
CA TRP A 66 -11.82 -3.68 -7.87
C TRP A 66 -12.19 -2.72 -6.74
N GLU A 67 -12.64 -1.52 -7.05
CA GLU A 67 -13.10 -0.58 -6.02
C GLU A 67 -14.43 -1.00 -5.41
N ILE A 68 -15.09 -1.98 -6.00
CA ILE A 68 -16.31 -2.57 -5.44
C ILE A 68 -15.99 -3.88 -4.73
N ALA A 69 -15.31 -4.79 -5.42
CA ALA A 69 -15.12 -6.17 -4.95
C ALA A 69 -13.75 -6.44 -4.31
N GLY A 70 -12.81 -5.52 -4.49
CA GLY A 70 -11.44 -5.71 -4.06
C GLY A 70 -10.56 -6.21 -5.20
N PRO A 71 -9.26 -5.86 -5.17
CA PRO A 71 -8.33 -6.31 -6.21
C PRO A 71 -7.93 -7.77 -6.00
N SER A 72 -7.41 -8.40 -7.05
CA SER A 72 -6.82 -9.72 -6.94
C SER A 72 -5.58 -9.68 -6.03
N GLY A 73 -5.16 -10.86 -5.54
CA GLY A 73 -4.04 -10.94 -4.61
C GLY A 73 -2.76 -10.25 -5.08
N PRO A 74 -2.24 -10.59 -6.28
CA PRO A 74 -1.03 -9.92 -6.77
C PRO A 74 -1.20 -8.42 -6.97
N ALA A 75 -2.35 -7.99 -7.44
CA ALA A 75 -2.62 -6.57 -7.61
C ALA A 75 -2.69 -5.87 -6.26
N GLY A 76 -3.27 -6.52 -5.26
CA GLY A 76 -3.32 -5.97 -3.92
C GLY A 76 -1.94 -5.72 -3.35
N GLU A 77 -1.01 -6.63 -3.58
CA GLU A 77 0.36 -6.44 -3.10
C GLU A 77 1.06 -5.28 -3.80
N LEU A 78 0.87 -5.14 -5.12
CA LEU A 78 1.40 -4.01 -5.86
C LEU A 78 0.83 -2.70 -5.30
N LEU A 79 -0.46 -2.67 -5.04
CA LEU A 79 -1.12 -1.48 -4.53
C LEU A 79 -0.61 -1.11 -3.13
N ARG A 80 -0.30 -2.10 -2.31
CA ARG A 80 0.29 -1.84 -0.99
C ARG A 80 1.66 -1.17 -1.12
N ILE A 81 2.44 -1.57 -2.12
CA ILE A 81 3.73 -0.93 -2.37
C ILE A 81 3.54 0.51 -2.85
N LEU A 82 2.59 0.74 -3.74
CA LEU A 82 2.29 2.10 -4.19
C LEU A 82 1.82 2.98 -3.04
N ALA A 83 1.21 2.38 -2.02
CA ALA A 83 0.76 3.14 -0.85
C ALA A 83 1.90 3.82 -0.11
N MET A 84 3.15 3.40 -0.35
CA MET A 84 4.30 4.05 0.25
C MET A 84 4.41 5.54 -0.12
N ALA A 85 3.78 5.94 -1.20
CA ALA A 85 3.77 7.35 -1.60
C ALA A 85 2.89 8.21 -0.70
N SER A 86 1.93 7.59 -0.01
CA SER A 86 0.97 8.32 0.82
C SER A 86 1.43 8.36 2.26
N ASP A 87 1.22 9.51 2.91
CA ASP A 87 1.53 9.65 4.33
C ASP A 87 0.56 8.90 5.24
N ARG A 88 -0.53 8.40 4.68
CA ARG A 88 -1.60 7.79 5.46
C ARG A 88 -1.49 6.28 5.60
N HIS A 89 -0.51 5.67 4.95
CA HIS A 89 -0.37 4.22 4.95
C HIS A 89 0.96 3.82 5.58
N PRO A 90 0.95 3.12 6.70
CA PRO A 90 2.19 2.72 7.40
C PRO A 90 2.80 1.46 6.78
N ILE A 91 3.03 1.50 5.48
CA ILE A 91 3.46 0.30 4.75
C ILE A 91 4.86 -0.16 5.16
N LEU A 92 5.73 0.79 5.50
CA LEU A 92 7.10 0.44 5.87
C LEU A 92 7.13 -0.35 7.17
N GLU A 93 6.28 0.03 8.11
CA GLU A 93 6.16 -0.68 9.37
C GLU A 93 5.53 -2.04 9.18
N LYS A 94 4.54 -2.15 8.30
CA LYS A 94 3.86 -3.43 8.05
C LYS A 94 4.79 -4.49 7.49
N PHE A 95 5.72 -4.08 6.64
CA PHE A 95 6.67 -5.02 6.07
C PHE A 95 7.96 -5.13 6.86
N ASN A 96 8.00 -4.50 8.04
CA ASN A 96 9.12 -4.62 8.95
C ASN A 96 10.45 -4.14 8.33
N VAL A 97 10.36 -3.18 7.43
CA VAL A 97 11.51 -2.73 6.66
C VAL A 97 12.59 -2.16 7.56
N PHE A 98 12.18 -1.39 8.55
CA PHE A 98 13.15 -0.73 9.43
C PHE A 98 13.94 -1.72 10.27
N ASP A 99 13.28 -2.75 10.77
CA ASP A 99 13.97 -3.78 11.55
C ASP A 99 14.86 -4.64 10.66
N ARG A 100 14.39 -4.96 9.47
CA ARG A 100 15.15 -5.81 8.55
C ARG A 100 16.46 -5.19 8.12
N PHE A 101 16.51 -3.88 8.01
CA PHE A 101 17.71 -3.16 7.60
C PHE A 101 18.40 -2.45 8.74
N ASN A 102 18.00 -2.76 9.99
CA ASN A 102 18.62 -2.23 11.20
C ASN A 102 18.67 -0.72 11.22
N ILE A 103 17.58 -0.08 10.85
CA ILE A 103 17.49 1.38 10.84
C ILE A 103 17.14 1.86 12.23
N PRO A 104 17.99 2.69 12.86
CA PRO A 104 17.71 3.20 14.19
C PRO A 104 16.43 4.02 14.24
N GLU A 105 15.75 3.98 15.37
CA GLU A 105 14.46 4.66 15.53
C GLU A 105 14.53 6.15 15.22
N ASN A 106 15.62 6.79 15.63
CA ASN A 106 15.74 8.23 15.39
C ASN A 106 15.91 8.59 13.91
N GLU A 107 16.26 7.63 13.06
CA GLU A 107 16.40 7.85 11.61
C GLU A 107 15.15 7.48 10.84
N ARG A 108 14.19 6.80 11.47
CA ARG A 108 13.03 6.28 10.76
C ARG A 108 12.15 7.35 10.11
N PRO A 109 11.89 8.50 10.77
CA PRO A 109 11.09 9.53 10.09
C PRO A 109 11.71 10.03 8.80
N ALA A 110 13.02 10.26 8.79
CA ALA A 110 13.70 10.69 7.57
C ALA A 110 13.66 9.61 6.50
N ARG A 111 13.82 8.35 6.90
CA ARG A 111 13.75 7.23 5.96
C ARG A 111 12.36 7.07 5.36
N ARG A 112 11.30 7.24 6.18
CA ARG A 112 9.93 7.22 5.66
C ARG A 112 9.74 8.27 4.60
N GLN A 113 10.19 9.47 4.87
CA GLN A 113 10.05 10.57 3.92
C GLN A 113 10.83 10.29 2.63
N GLU A 114 12.03 9.76 2.74
CA GLU A 114 12.84 9.42 1.60
C GLU A 114 12.14 8.38 0.70
N PHE A 115 11.60 7.32 1.30
CA PHE A 115 10.88 6.30 0.54
C PHE A 115 9.62 6.87 -0.12
N ARG A 116 8.89 7.72 0.61
CA ARG A 116 7.69 8.36 0.06
C ARG A 116 8.01 9.23 -1.14
N GLU A 117 9.05 10.03 -1.03
CA GLU A 117 9.41 10.91 -2.14
C GLU A 117 9.85 10.12 -3.36
N LYS A 118 10.63 9.08 -3.16
CA LYS A 118 11.02 8.21 -4.26
C LYS A 118 9.82 7.58 -4.95
N MET A 119 8.85 7.12 -4.17
CA MET A 119 7.65 6.51 -4.74
C MET A 119 6.78 7.54 -5.45
N ARG A 120 6.67 8.75 -4.89
CA ARG A 120 5.94 9.83 -5.55
C ARG A 120 6.54 10.19 -6.90
N ASP A 121 7.86 10.27 -6.97
CA ASP A 121 8.56 10.55 -8.22
C ASP A 121 8.35 9.42 -9.23
N GLU A 122 8.36 8.19 -8.77
CA GLU A 122 8.11 7.04 -9.63
C GLU A 122 6.69 7.07 -10.21
N ILE A 123 5.70 7.40 -9.38
CA ILE A 123 4.33 7.50 -9.83
C ILE A 123 4.18 8.60 -10.87
N ARG A 124 4.76 9.76 -10.60
CA ARG A 124 4.70 10.88 -11.55
C ARG A 124 5.32 10.51 -12.88
N ARG A 125 6.45 9.81 -12.83
CA ARG A 125 7.14 9.39 -14.04
C ARG A 125 6.29 8.43 -14.88
N ARG A 126 5.62 7.50 -14.21
CA ARG A 126 4.78 6.53 -14.91
C ARG A 126 3.53 7.16 -15.51
N LEU A 127 3.06 8.25 -14.95
CA LEU A 127 1.86 8.94 -15.43
C LEU A 127 2.17 10.06 -16.44
N ALA A 128 3.43 10.37 -16.63
CA ALA A 128 3.84 11.42 -17.55
C ALA A 128 3.56 11.08 -19.00
#